data_0a33cfaafe1e2d8e044d40ec0b09edfa
#
_entry.id   0a33cfaafe1e2d8e044d40ec0b09edfa
#
_cell.length_a   1.000
_cell.length_b   1.000
_cell.length_c   1.000
_cell.angle_alpha   90.00
_cell.angle_beta   90.00
_cell.angle_gamma   90.00
#
_symmetry.space_group_name_H-M   'P 1'
#
loop_
_entity.id
_entity.type
_entity.pdbx_description
1 polymer ?
#
loop_
_entity_poly.entity_id
_entity_poly.type
_entity_poly.pdbx_seq_one_letter_code
_entity_poly.pdbx_strand_id
1 'polypeptide(L)'
;EAAKPLSWWHERLAPRNPPESVFFGAWTGARELVGTSGVLFETRRNVRHTATIVGMYVAPEHAGHGVGARLLGACIDVARADACIEMLYLTVTATNATAIRLYERSGFVVYGREPRSMRIGDRTFDKLLMALTIRPG
;
A
#
# COMPACT_ATOMS: atom_id res chain seq x y z
N GLU A 1 -28.70 3.96 7.29
CA GLU A 1 -28.06 5.24 7.51
C GLU A 1 -27.10 5.60 6.38
N ALA A 2 -27.21 6.79 5.86
CA ALA A 2 -26.31 7.22 4.82
C ALA A 2 -24.91 7.42 5.38
N ALA A 3 -23.92 6.90 4.67
CA ALA A 3 -22.54 7.13 5.04
C ALA A 3 -22.25 8.63 4.98
N LYS A 4 -21.40 9.12 5.87
CA LYS A 4 -20.94 10.49 5.80
C LYS A 4 -20.23 10.70 4.46
N PRO A 5 -20.42 11.86 3.83
CA PRO A 5 -19.67 12.15 2.62
C PRO A 5 -18.18 12.01 2.85
N LEU A 6 -17.50 11.35 1.94
CA LEU A 6 -16.07 11.18 2.03
C LEU A 6 -15.41 12.37 1.35
N SER A 7 -14.91 13.31 2.16
CA SER A 7 -14.09 14.39 1.65
C SER A 7 -12.69 13.86 1.51
N TRP A 8 -12.33 13.50 0.29
CA TRP A 8 -11.02 12.91 0.07
C TRP A 8 -9.93 13.96 0.19
N TRP A 9 -8.99 13.70 1.04
CA TRP A 9 -7.67 14.29 1.00
C TRP A 9 -6.73 13.37 1.76
N HIS A 10 -5.49 13.44 1.37
CA HIS A 10 -4.44 12.69 2.05
C HIS A 10 -3.29 13.64 2.37
N GLU A 11 -2.52 13.28 3.35
CA GLU A 11 -1.35 14.06 3.69
C GLU A 11 -0.23 13.13 4.07
N ARG A 12 0.97 13.65 3.93
CA ARG A 12 2.18 12.95 4.31
C ARG A 12 2.29 13.03 5.82
N LEU A 13 2.17 11.87 6.49
CA LEU A 13 2.11 11.83 7.94
C LEU A 13 3.48 11.90 8.61
N ALA A 14 4.54 11.57 7.88
CA ALA A 14 5.89 11.53 8.44
C ALA A 14 6.89 12.05 7.42
N PRO A 15 6.93 13.38 7.18
CA PRO A 15 7.87 13.95 6.22
C PRO A 15 9.31 13.73 6.70
N ARG A 16 10.18 13.39 5.77
CA ARG A 16 11.57 13.05 6.05
C ARG A 16 12.48 13.67 5.01
N ASN A 17 13.72 13.86 5.39
CA ASN A 17 14.73 14.33 4.47
C ASN A 17 16.08 13.72 4.82
N PRO A 18 16.63 12.75 4.03
CA PRO A 18 15.93 12.12 2.90
C PRO A 18 14.81 11.25 3.41
N PRO A 19 13.78 11.02 2.63
CA PRO A 19 12.69 10.20 3.09
C PRO A 19 13.08 8.73 3.11
N GLU A 20 12.88 8.09 4.25
CA GLU A 20 12.99 6.64 4.37
C GLU A 20 11.61 6.02 4.30
N SER A 21 10.59 6.79 4.63
CA SER A 21 9.21 6.36 4.55
C SER A 21 8.31 7.55 4.30
N VAL A 22 7.19 7.30 3.63
CA VAL A 22 6.14 8.28 3.41
C VAL A 22 4.82 7.58 3.70
N PHE A 23 4.01 8.16 4.57
CA PHE A 23 2.71 7.59 4.91
C PHE A 23 1.60 8.58 4.57
N PHE A 24 0.47 8.04 4.11
CA PHE A 24 -0.72 8.80 3.77
C PHE A 24 -1.89 8.34 4.63
N GLY A 25 -2.74 9.28 4.98
CA GLY A 25 -4.02 8.99 5.62
C GLY A 25 -5.16 9.48 4.76
N ALA A 26 -6.27 8.75 4.82
CA ALA A 26 -7.53 9.17 4.21
C ALA A 26 -8.49 9.53 5.33
N TRP A 27 -9.15 10.67 5.19
CA TRP A 27 -9.98 11.25 6.26
C TRP A 27 -11.36 11.57 5.74
N THR A 28 -12.35 11.48 6.60
CA THR A 28 -13.69 12.00 6.27
C THR A 28 -13.73 13.51 6.49
N GLY A 29 -14.78 14.15 6.02
CA GLY A 29 -15.01 15.56 6.29
C GLY A 29 -15.12 15.87 7.78
N ALA A 30 -15.46 14.87 8.62
CA ALA A 30 -15.49 15.00 10.07
C ALA A 30 -14.13 14.73 10.71
N ARG A 31 -13.06 14.61 9.93
CA ARG A 31 -11.70 14.39 10.35
C ARG A 31 -11.48 13.05 11.04
N GLU A 32 -12.23 12.06 10.63
CA GLU A 32 -12.07 10.69 11.08
C GLU A 32 -11.14 9.96 10.13
N LEU A 33 -10.08 9.34 10.65
CA LEU A 33 -9.15 8.58 9.85
C LEU A 33 -9.80 7.27 9.43
N VAL A 34 -9.89 7.03 8.12
CA VAL A 34 -10.57 5.85 7.58
C VAL A 34 -9.68 4.97 6.75
N GLY A 35 -8.44 5.36 6.54
CA GLY A 35 -7.51 4.52 5.80
C GLY A 35 -6.10 5.05 5.88
N THR A 36 -5.14 4.13 5.70
CA THR A 36 -3.71 4.48 5.68
C THR A 36 -3.00 3.63 4.63
N SER A 37 -1.88 4.14 4.16
CA SER A 37 -0.92 3.35 3.38
C SER A 37 0.41 4.07 3.40
N GLY A 38 1.50 3.33 3.25
CA GLY A 38 2.81 3.93 3.25
C GLY A 38 3.76 3.28 2.27
N VAL A 39 4.87 3.96 2.04
CA VAL A 39 5.97 3.48 1.22
C VAL A 39 7.23 3.52 2.07
N LEU A 40 7.94 2.41 2.14
CA LEU A 40 9.27 2.34 2.73
C LEU A 40 10.28 2.30 1.61
N PHE A 41 11.22 3.24 1.64
CA PHE A 41 12.29 3.31 0.64
C PHE A 41 13.51 2.59 1.19
N GLU A 42 14.11 1.74 0.36
CA GLU A 42 15.36 1.10 0.75
C GLU A 42 16.50 2.11 0.67
N THR A 43 17.33 2.12 1.70
CA THR A 43 18.44 3.06 1.78
C THR A 43 19.78 2.43 1.47
N ARG A 44 19.88 1.08 1.52
CA ARG A 44 21.12 0.38 1.23
C ARG A 44 21.42 0.44 -0.27
N ARG A 45 22.67 0.60 -0.58
CA ARG A 45 23.12 0.90 -1.95
C ARG A 45 22.62 -0.07 -3.00
N ASN A 46 22.65 -1.36 -2.70
CA ASN A 46 22.30 -2.39 -3.70
C ASN A 46 20.81 -2.54 -3.94
N VAL A 47 19.98 -1.96 -3.09
CA VAL A 47 18.52 -2.09 -3.17
C VAL A 47 17.80 -0.75 -3.20
N ARG A 48 18.55 0.36 -3.37
CA ARG A 48 17.97 1.71 -3.40
C ARG A 48 16.99 1.93 -4.53
N HIS A 49 16.99 1.07 -5.54
CA HIS A 49 16.05 1.12 -6.65
C HIS A 49 14.70 0.49 -6.30
N THR A 50 14.50 0.06 -5.07
CA THR A 50 13.28 -0.61 -4.65
C THR A 50 12.61 0.12 -3.51
N ALA A 51 11.30 -0.05 -3.42
CA ALA A 51 10.51 0.42 -2.29
C ALA A 51 9.39 -0.58 -2.03
N THR A 52 8.78 -0.50 -0.86
CA THR A 52 7.76 -1.46 -0.43
C THR A 52 6.54 -0.72 0.08
N ILE A 53 5.36 -1.13 -0.37
CA ILE A 53 4.10 -0.64 0.17
C ILE A 53 3.84 -1.36 1.50
N VAL A 54 3.49 -0.59 2.51
CA VAL A 54 3.20 -1.13 3.85
C VAL A 54 1.99 -0.41 4.44
N GLY A 55 1.41 -1.01 5.46
CA GLY A 55 0.38 -0.35 6.27
C GLY A 55 -0.91 -0.04 5.55
N MET A 56 -1.23 -0.78 4.50
CA MET A 56 -2.49 -0.60 3.78
C MET A 56 -3.65 -1.04 4.69
N TYR A 57 -4.53 -0.09 4.98
CA TYR A 57 -5.71 -0.35 5.80
C TYR A 57 -6.84 0.56 5.33
N VAL A 58 -8.03 0.01 5.25
CA VAL A 58 -9.26 0.78 5.02
C VAL A 58 -10.28 0.30 6.05
N ALA A 59 -10.88 1.25 6.76
CA ALA A 59 -11.90 0.93 7.75
C ALA A 59 -13.05 0.20 7.04
N PRO A 60 -13.57 -0.90 7.64
CA PRO A 60 -14.59 -1.71 6.96
C PRO A 60 -15.82 -0.93 6.54
N GLU A 61 -16.25 0.05 7.33
CA GLU A 61 -17.44 0.84 7.00
C GLU A 61 -17.23 1.78 5.82
N HIS A 62 -15.99 1.94 5.37
CA HIS A 62 -15.66 2.75 4.19
C HIS A 62 -15.16 1.91 3.02
N ALA A 63 -15.24 0.58 3.14
CA ALA A 63 -14.88 -0.32 2.06
C ALA A 63 -15.81 -0.08 0.86
N GLY A 64 -15.27 -0.26 -0.33
CA GLY A 64 -16.06 -0.10 -1.56
C GLY A 64 -16.23 1.34 -2.02
N HIS A 65 -15.58 2.31 -1.38
CA HIS A 65 -15.67 3.73 -1.75
C HIS A 65 -14.40 4.25 -2.43
N GLY A 66 -13.51 3.37 -2.84
CA GLY A 66 -12.30 3.78 -3.56
C GLY A 66 -11.18 4.31 -2.68
N VAL A 67 -11.30 4.21 -1.36
CA VAL A 67 -10.27 4.72 -0.44
C VAL A 67 -8.95 4.00 -0.66
N GLY A 68 -8.99 2.67 -0.73
CA GLY A 68 -7.77 1.88 -0.94
C GLY A 68 -7.09 2.22 -2.25
N ALA A 69 -7.88 2.38 -3.33
CA ALA A 69 -7.32 2.71 -4.64
C ALA A 69 -6.63 4.08 -4.63
N ARG A 70 -7.20 5.06 -3.92
CA ARG A 70 -6.61 6.39 -3.84
C ARG A 70 -5.37 6.42 -2.98
N LEU A 71 -5.36 5.67 -1.87
CA LEU A 71 -4.18 5.54 -1.02
C LEU A 71 -3.05 4.86 -1.78
N LEU A 72 -3.35 3.77 -2.46
CA LEU A 72 -2.37 3.06 -3.26
C LEU A 72 -1.84 3.95 -4.38
N GLY A 73 -2.72 4.69 -5.05
CA GLY A 73 -2.32 5.64 -6.09
C GLY A 73 -1.36 6.69 -5.58
N ALA A 74 -1.60 7.22 -4.38
CA ALA A 74 -0.69 8.20 -3.78
C ALA A 74 0.69 7.60 -3.53
N CYS A 75 0.74 6.35 -3.06
CA CYS A 75 2.00 5.65 -2.85
C CYS A 75 2.75 5.41 -4.15
N ILE A 76 2.02 4.98 -5.19
CA ILE A 76 2.63 4.74 -6.52
C ILE A 76 3.18 6.06 -7.08
N ASP A 77 2.44 7.16 -6.92
CA ASP A 77 2.89 8.46 -7.40
C ASP A 77 4.18 8.90 -6.72
N VAL A 78 4.30 8.66 -5.42
CA VAL A 78 5.54 8.97 -4.69
C VAL A 78 6.70 8.16 -5.25
N ALA A 79 6.48 6.87 -5.51
CA ALA A 79 7.52 6.02 -6.07
C ALA A 79 7.92 6.50 -7.47
N ARG A 80 6.94 6.88 -8.29
CA ARG A 80 7.22 7.37 -9.65
C ARG A 80 7.98 8.69 -9.66
N ALA A 81 7.77 9.51 -8.64
CA ALA A 81 8.44 10.80 -8.55
C ALA A 81 9.91 10.67 -8.17
N ASP A 82 10.31 9.54 -7.62
CA ASP A 82 11.71 9.29 -7.26
C ASP A 82 12.40 8.57 -8.41
N ALA A 83 13.32 9.28 -9.06
CA ALA A 83 13.98 8.77 -10.27
C ALA A 83 14.80 7.50 -10.01
N CYS A 84 15.18 7.22 -8.77
CA CYS A 84 15.93 6.02 -8.44
C CYS A 84 15.06 4.77 -8.37
N ILE A 85 13.75 4.90 -8.20
CA ILE A 85 12.88 3.75 -7.95
C ILE A 85 12.52 3.07 -9.26
N GLU A 86 12.79 1.78 -9.34
CA GLU A 86 12.44 0.94 -10.49
C GLU A 86 11.38 -0.08 -10.14
N MET A 87 11.37 -0.60 -8.90
CA MET A 87 10.46 -1.66 -8.48
C MET A 87 9.76 -1.30 -7.19
N LEU A 88 8.49 -1.63 -7.13
CA LEU A 88 7.66 -1.44 -5.94
C LEU A 88 7.09 -2.80 -5.55
N TYR A 89 7.30 -3.19 -4.31
CA TYR A 89 6.91 -4.50 -3.81
C TYR A 89 5.84 -4.38 -2.72
N LEU A 90 5.07 -5.43 -2.55
CA LEU A 90 4.18 -5.57 -1.40
C LEU A 90 3.96 -7.05 -1.11
N THR A 91 3.47 -7.33 0.09
CA THR A 91 2.97 -8.66 0.42
C THR A 91 1.52 -8.52 0.85
N VAL A 92 0.75 -9.57 0.62
CA VAL A 92 -0.67 -9.60 0.98
C VAL A 92 -1.04 -11.02 1.39
N THR A 93 -1.88 -11.14 2.41
CA THR A 93 -2.38 -12.46 2.83
C THR A 93 -3.14 -13.10 1.67
N ALA A 94 -2.84 -14.37 1.38
CA ALA A 94 -3.39 -15.04 0.21
C ALA A 94 -4.93 -15.14 0.23
N THR A 95 -5.54 -15.04 1.40
CA THR A 95 -7.00 -15.08 1.54
C THR A 95 -7.67 -13.72 1.38
N ASN A 96 -6.89 -12.64 1.27
CA ASN A 96 -7.44 -11.29 1.17
C ASN A 96 -7.75 -10.95 -0.29
N ALA A 97 -8.84 -11.52 -0.80
CA ALA A 97 -9.21 -11.38 -2.21
C ALA A 97 -9.46 -9.93 -2.61
N THR A 98 -10.04 -9.13 -1.72
CA THR A 98 -10.34 -7.73 -2.01
C THR A 98 -9.06 -6.94 -2.25
N ALA A 99 -8.07 -7.10 -1.37
CA ALA A 99 -6.79 -6.41 -1.52
C ALA A 99 -6.04 -6.89 -2.76
N ILE A 100 -6.03 -8.20 -3.01
CA ILE A 100 -5.36 -8.75 -4.18
C ILE A 100 -5.92 -8.13 -5.46
N ARG A 101 -7.25 -8.05 -5.57
CA ARG A 101 -7.87 -7.43 -6.74
C ARG A 101 -7.50 -5.96 -6.89
N LEU A 102 -7.44 -5.24 -5.77
CA LEU A 102 -7.03 -3.85 -5.78
C LEU A 102 -5.62 -3.70 -6.35
N TYR A 103 -4.69 -4.53 -5.87
CA TYR A 103 -3.31 -4.46 -6.33
C TYR A 103 -3.18 -4.87 -7.79
N GLU A 104 -3.90 -5.91 -8.20
CA GLU A 104 -3.87 -6.35 -9.61
C GLU A 104 -4.40 -5.27 -10.54
N ARG A 105 -5.47 -4.57 -10.16
CA ARG A 105 -6.01 -3.48 -10.97
C ARG A 105 -5.03 -2.32 -11.11
N SER A 106 -4.12 -2.17 -10.16
CA SER A 106 -3.09 -1.13 -10.21
C SER A 106 -1.83 -1.58 -10.94
N GLY A 107 -1.80 -2.81 -11.42
CA GLY A 107 -0.70 -3.32 -12.23
C GLY A 107 0.28 -4.22 -11.50
N PHE A 108 0.06 -4.49 -10.22
CA PHE A 108 0.90 -5.44 -9.48
C PHE A 108 0.65 -6.86 -9.97
N VAL A 109 1.71 -7.64 -10.04
CA VAL A 109 1.64 -9.06 -10.40
C VAL A 109 2.24 -9.92 -9.30
N VAL A 110 1.69 -11.11 -9.11
CA VAL A 110 2.22 -12.07 -8.14
C VAL A 110 3.49 -12.68 -8.72
N TYR A 111 4.55 -12.67 -7.94
CA TYR A 111 5.81 -13.31 -8.35
C TYR A 111 6.25 -14.40 -7.37
N GLY A 112 5.56 -14.59 -6.27
CA GLY A 112 5.92 -15.63 -5.30
C GLY A 112 4.86 -15.80 -4.24
N ARG A 113 5.08 -16.83 -3.43
CA ARG A 113 4.18 -17.18 -2.34
C ARG A 113 5.01 -17.68 -1.16
N GLU A 114 4.76 -17.11 0.02
CA GLU A 114 5.38 -17.57 1.26
C GLU A 114 4.39 -18.46 1.99
N PRO A 115 4.65 -19.77 2.07
CA PRO A 115 3.72 -20.64 2.77
C PRO A 115 3.81 -20.44 4.27
N ARG A 116 2.66 -20.44 4.91
CA ARG A 116 2.52 -20.37 6.37
C ARG A 116 3.31 -19.24 7.01
N SER A 117 3.35 -18.10 6.36
CA SER A 117 4.17 -16.96 6.79
C SER A 117 3.55 -16.14 7.91
N MET A 118 2.29 -16.38 8.24
CA MET A 118 1.60 -15.69 9.33
C MET A 118 0.73 -16.67 10.09
N ARG A 119 0.76 -16.56 11.42
CA ARG A 119 -0.08 -17.39 12.30
C ARG A 119 -1.01 -16.50 13.10
N ILE A 120 -2.29 -16.87 13.10
CA ILE A 120 -3.29 -16.23 13.95
C ILE A 120 -3.99 -17.37 14.69
N GLY A 121 -3.78 -17.46 16.02
CA GLY A 121 -4.28 -18.58 16.82
C GLY A 121 -3.72 -19.90 16.31
N ASP A 122 -4.59 -20.85 15.97
CA ASP A 122 -4.21 -22.15 15.45
C ASP A 122 -4.07 -22.20 13.95
N ARG A 123 -4.35 -21.11 13.26
CA ARG A 123 -4.37 -21.09 11.80
C ARG A 123 -3.15 -20.36 11.27
N THR A 124 -2.61 -20.89 10.18
CA THR A 124 -1.56 -20.22 9.45
C THR A 124 -2.09 -19.76 8.10
N PHE A 125 -1.44 -18.72 7.57
CA PHE A 125 -1.83 -18.11 6.30
C PHE A 125 -0.61 -17.91 5.45
N ASP A 126 -0.77 -18.12 4.15
CA ASP A 126 0.27 -17.80 3.19
C ASP A 126 0.22 -16.33 2.85
N LYS A 127 1.35 -15.78 2.43
CA LYS A 127 1.41 -14.45 1.84
C LYS A 127 1.76 -14.57 0.37
N LEU A 128 1.15 -13.71 -0.43
CA LEU A 128 1.56 -13.53 -1.83
C LEU A 128 2.54 -12.37 -1.88
N LEU A 129 3.56 -12.54 -2.72
CA LEU A 129 4.56 -11.51 -2.99
C LEU A 129 4.19 -10.89 -4.33
N MET A 130 3.99 -9.57 -4.35
CA MET A 130 3.57 -8.88 -5.57
C MET A 130 4.52 -7.75 -5.90
N ALA A 131 4.62 -7.43 -7.18
CA ALA A 131 5.53 -6.40 -7.66
C ALA A 131 4.91 -5.57 -8.76
N LEU A 132 5.27 -4.29 -8.78
CA LEU A 132 4.93 -3.36 -9.85
C LEU A 132 6.22 -2.78 -10.39
N THR A 133 6.44 -2.91 -11.70
CA THR A 133 7.58 -2.26 -12.35
C THR A 133 7.25 -0.79 -12.53
N ILE A 134 8.04 0.08 -11.91
CA ILE A 134 7.90 1.52 -12.05
C ILE A 134 8.66 1.99 -13.29
N ARG A 135 9.89 1.48 -13.46
CA ARG A 135 10.73 1.80 -14.62
C ARG A 135 11.39 0.52 -15.11
N PRO A 136 11.48 0.33 -16.42
CA PRO A 136 12.22 -0.82 -16.96
C PRO A 136 13.69 -0.74 -16.56
N GLY A 137 14.26 -1.90 -16.26
CA GLY A 137 15.66 -2.01 -15.85
C GLY A 137 16.63 -1.87 -17.00
#